data_f08baad986123df713ca64d2410a0269
#
_entry.id   f08baad986123df713ca64d2410a0269
#
_cell.length_a   1.000
_cell.length_b   1.000
_cell.length_c   1.000
_cell.angle_alpha   90.00
_cell.angle_beta   90.00
_cell.angle_gamma   90.00
#
_symmetry.space_group_name_H-M   'P 1'
#
loop_
_entity.id
_entity.type
_entity.pdbx_description
1 polymer ?
#
loop_
_entity_poly.entity_id
_entity_poly.type
_entity_poly.pdbx_seq_one_letter_code
_entity_poly.pdbx_strand_id
1 'polypeptide(L)'
;MLAIIAPGQGSQTPGMLNSWVADPELKNLLLSWSDAIGLDLFSLGTTADADEIKDTANAQPLIVAASLLGSHALGIANCAVTSGHSVGELAATAISGAINESDALKLVRARGIEMAKAASAHPAGMSAVLGGERAEVLAAIA
;
A
#
# COMPACT_ATOMS: atom_id res chain seq x y z
N MET A 1 -5.68 -5.53 23.92
CA MET A 1 -5.90 -4.38 22.99
C MET A 1 -5.17 -4.72 21.69
N LEU A 2 -5.83 -4.67 20.55
CA LEU A 2 -5.25 -4.94 19.24
C LEU A 2 -5.07 -3.62 18.49
N ALA A 3 -3.89 -3.41 17.91
CA ALA A 3 -3.59 -2.31 16.99
C ALA A 3 -3.26 -2.90 15.60
N ILE A 4 -3.77 -2.27 14.55
CA ILE A 4 -3.43 -2.60 13.16
C ILE A 4 -2.58 -1.46 12.61
N ILE A 5 -1.41 -1.80 12.07
CA ILE A 5 -0.48 -0.85 11.47
C ILE A 5 -0.29 -1.21 10.00
N ALA A 6 -0.71 -0.29 9.12
CA ALA A 6 -0.56 -0.46 7.68
C ALA A 6 0.76 0.17 7.18
N PRO A 7 1.55 -0.55 6.36
CA PRO A 7 2.86 -0.10 5.92
C PRO A 7 2.76 1.00 4.85
N GLY A 8 3.87 1.71 4.65
CA GLY A 8 4.07 2.68 3.58
C GLY A 8 4.77 2.09 2.36
N GLN A 9 5.01 2.94 1.35
CA GLN A 9 5.74 2.59 0.13
C GLN A 9 7.16 2.13 0.46
N GLY A 10 7.60 1.06 -0.19
CA GLY A 10 8.87 0.36 0.08
C GLY A 10 8.68 -0.98 0.79
N SER A 11 7.47 -1.31 1.24
CA SER A 11 7.14 -2.60 1.85
C SER A 11 6.75 -3.69 0.86
N GLN A 12 6.45 -3.32 -0.39
CA GLN A 12 6.04 -4.27 -1.43
C GLN A 12 7.19 -5.17 -1.89
N THR A 13 6.87 -6.41 -2.15
CA THR A 13 7.80 -7.42 -2.72
C THR A 13 7.10 -8.25 -3.79
N PRO A 14 7.82 -8.73 -4.83
CA PRO A 14 7.23 -9.63 -5.82
C PRO A 14 6.54 -10.83 -5.18
N GLY A 15 5.33 -11.14 -5.65
CA GLY A 15 4.56 -12.28 -5.15
C GLY A 15 3.96 -12.10 -3.74
N MET A 16 3.92 -10.89 -3.19
CA MET A 16 3.48 -10.62 -1.81
C MET A 16 2.04 -11.07 -1.52
N LEU A 17 1.20 -11.22 -2.52
CA LEU A 17 -0.19 -11.66 -2.37
C LEU A 17 -0.39 -13.17 -2.60
N ASN A 18 0.63 -13.92 -3.02
CA ASN A 18 0.49 -15.33 -3.40
C ASN A 18 -0.18 -16.19 -2.33
N SER A 19 0.16 -15.99 -1.05
CA SER A 19 -0.42 -16.76 0.04
C SER A 19 -1.90 -16.44 0.27
N TRP A 20 -2.30 -15.19 0.04
CA TRP A 20 -3.69 -14.76 0.31
C TRP A 20 -4.64 -15.09 -0.83
N VAL A 21 -4.18 -14.99 -2.09
CA VAL A 21 -5.02 -15.31 -3.25
C VAL A 21 -5.22 -16.83 -3.45
N ALA A 22 -4.59 -17.67 -2.63
CA ALA A 22 -4.93 -19.09 -2.52
C ALA A 22 -6.34 -19.30 -1.93
N ASP A 23 -6.82 -18.35 -1.12
CA ASP A 23 -8.19 -18.29 -0.64
C ASP A 23 -9.10 -17.69 -1.73
N PRO A 24 -10.15 -18.43 -2.19
CA PRO A 24 -11.05 -17.95 -3.23
C PRO A 24 -11.83 -16.68 -2.86
N GLU A 25 -12.18 -16.48 -1.60
CA GLU A 25 -12.91 -15.30 -1.13
C GLU A 25 -12.01 -14.05 -1.21
N LEU A 26 -10.79 -14.15 -0.70
CA LEU A 26 -9.81 -13.06 -0.78
C LEU A 26 -9.41 -12.75 -2.22
N LYS A 27 -9.27 -13.79 -3.06
CA LYS A 27 -9.02 -13.61 -4.49
C LYS A 27 -10.15 -12.85 -5.18
N ASN A 28 -11.41 -13.23 -4.95
CA ASN A 28 -12.56 -12.57 -5.54
C ASN A 28 -12.67 -11.11 -5.08
N LEU A 29 -12.37 -10.85 -3.81
CA LEU A 29 -12.33 -9.50 -3.28
C LEU A 29 -11.26 -8.65 -3.99
N LEU A 30 -10.04 -9.17 -4.14
CA LEU A 30 -8.96 -8.50 -4.87
C LEU A 30 -9.33 -8.20 -6.33
N LEU A 31 -9.98 -9.15 -7.02
CA LEU A 31 -10.45 -8.95 -8.40
C LEU A 31 -11.52 -7.86 -8.49
N SER A 32 -12.45 -7.82 -7.53
CA SER A 32 -13.47 -6.75 -7.48
C SER A 32 -12.86 -5.37 -7.27
N TRP A 33 -11.80 -5.27 -6.46
CA TRP A 33 -11.05 -4.03 -6.27
C TRP A 33 -10.25 -3.63 -7.52
N SER A 34 -9.68 -4.62 -8.23
CA SER A 34 -8.98 -4.39 -9.50
C SER A 34 -9.91 -3.75 -10.52
N ASP A 35 -11.12 -4.29 -10.66
CA ASP A 35 -12.17 -3.74 -11.55
C ASP A 35 -12.57 -2.32 -11.14
N ALA A 36 -12.74 -2.07 -9.83
CA ALA A 36 -13.18 -0.78 -9.31
C ALA A 36 -12.19 0.37 -9.58
N ILE A 37 -10.89 0.07 -9.68
CA ILE A 37 -9.83 1.07 -9.89
C ILE A 37 -9.15 1.00 -11.26
N GLY A 38 -9.55 0.03 -12.12
CA GLY A 38 -8.96 -0.18 -13.44
C GLY A 38 -7.46 -0.50 -13.39
N LEU A 39 -7.04 -1.31 -12.41
CA LEU A 39 -5.65 -1.74 -12.23
C LEU A 39 -5.63 -3.22 -11.82
N ASP A 40 -4.89 -4.05 -12.54
CA ASP A 40 -4.77 -5.48 -12.24
C ASP A 40 -3.90 -5.71 -10.99
N LEU A 41 -4.54 -5.60 -9.82
CA LEU A 41 -3.89 -5.84 -8.52
C LEU A 41 -3.49 -7.31 -8.35
N PHE A 42 -4.19 -8.23 -9.03
CA PHE A 42 -3.86 -9.65 -8.96
C PHE A 42 -2.51 -9.92 -9.61
N SER A 43 -2.32 -9.51 -10.86
CA SER A 43 -1.03 -9.67 -11.55
C SER A 43 0.09 -8.91 -10.84
N LEU A 44 -0.16 -7.66 -10.39
CA LEU A 44 0.82 -6.88 -9.64
C LEU A 44 1.26 -7.58 -8.35
N GLY A 45 0.33 -8.21 -7.63
CA GLY A 45 0.63 -8.85 -6.35
C GLY A 45 1.17 -10.27 -6.44
N THR A 46 1.10 -10.92 -7.63
CA THR A 46 1.44 -12.34 -7.78
C THR A 46 2.59 -12.60 -8.76
N THR A 47 2.59 -11.96 -9.92
CA THR A 47 3.50 -12.29 -11.04
C THR A 47 4.39 -11.13 -11.49
N ALA A 48 4.01 -9.88 -11.17
CA ALA A 48 4.80 -8.71 -11.55
C ALA A 48 6.19 -8.72 -10.90
N ASP A 49 7.15 -8.19 -11.63
CA ASP A 49 8.53 -8.08 -11.16
C ASP A 49 8.75 -6.87 -10.22
N ALA A 50 9.97 -6.76 -9.70
CA ALA A 50 10.32 -5.72 -8.75
C ALA A 50 10.24 -4.30 -9.35
N ASP A 51 10.54 -4.15 -10.64
CA ASP A 51 10.52 -2.84 -11.30
C ASP A 51 9.08 -2.37 -11.54
N GLU A 52 8.20 -3.28 -11.94
CA GLU A 52 6.78 -2.97 -12.16
C GLU A 52 6.07 -2.55 -10.86
N ILE A 53 6.31 -3.25 -9.75
CA ILE A 53 5.71 -2.92 -8.45
C ILE A 53 6.41 -1.75 -7.74
N LYS A 54 7.55 -1.26 -8.25
CA LYS A 54 8.26 -0.09 -7.73
C LYS A 54 7.65 1.22 -8.23
N ASP A 55 6.99 1.22 -9.39
CA ASP A 55 6.28 2.39 -9.89
C ASP A 55 5.26 2.87 -8.86
N THR A 56 5.31 4.16 -8.53
CA THR A 56 4.45 4.75 -7.49
C THR A 56 2.96 4.59 -7.78
N ALA A 57 2.56 4.63 -9.07
CA ALA A 57 1.18 4.43 -9.48
C ALA A 57 0.68 2.99 -9.26
N ASN A 58 1.59 2.01 -9.22
CA ASN A 58 1.29 0.61 -8.95
C ASN A 58 1.52 0.24 -7.47
N ALA A 59 2.64 0.69 -6.90
CA ALA A 59 3.04 0.39 -5.52
C ALA A 59 1.96 0.79 -4.50
N GLN A 60 1.41 1.99 -4.62
CA GLN A 60 0.50 2.51 -3.62
C GLN A 60 -0.83 1.76 -3.56
N PRO A 61 -1.56 1.52 -4.68
CA PRO A 61 -2.75 0.69 -4.67
C PRO A 61 -2.48 -0.75 -4.21
N LEU A 62 -1.34 -1.33 -4.62
CA LEU A 62 -0.95 -2.68 -4.21
C LEU A 62 -0.76 -2.79 -2.70
N ILE A 63 -0.07 -1.83 -2.06
CA ILE A 63 0.16 -1.82 -0.61
C ILE A 63 -1.15 -1.66 0.17
N VAL A 64 -2.04 -0.78 -0.28
CA VAL A 64 -3.36 -0.61 0.36
C VAL A 64 -4.19 -1.88 0.21
N ALA A 65 -4.26 -2.46 -0.99
CA ALA A 65 -4.98 -3.73 -1.21
C ALA A 65 -4.41 -4.86 -0.35
N ALA A 66 -3.08 -4.98 -0.24
CA ALA A 66 -2.43 -5.96 0.63
C ALA A 66 -2.81 -5.78 2.10
N SER A 67 -2.85 -4.53 2.59
CA SER A 67 -3.23 -4.23 3.97
C SER A 67 -4.70 -4.57 4.25
N LEU A 68 -5.59 -4.29 3.30
CA LEU A 68 -7.01 -4.64 3.39
C LEU A 68 -7.22 -6.16 3.36
N LEU A 69 -6.55 -6.88 2.43
CA LEU A 69 -6.60 -8.35 2.38
C LEU A 69 -6.09 -8.97 3.70
N GLY A 70 -5.01 -8.45 4.26
CA GLY A 70 -4.51 -8.89 5.55
C GLY A 70 -5.52 -8.70 6.68
N SER A 71 -6.25 -7.58 6.68
CA SER A 71 -7.34 -7.33 7.64
C SER A 71 -8.47 -8.35 7.51
N HIS A 72 -8.89 -8.67 6.27
CA HIS A 72 -9.89 -9.70 5.99
C HIS A 72 -9.41 -11.10 6.42
N ALA A 73 -8.18 -11.47 6.02
CA ALA A 73 -7.59 -12.78 6.37
C ALA A 73 -7.49 -13.02 7.89
N LEU A 74 -7.24 -11.95 8.64
CA LEU A 74 -7.19 -12.02 10.11
C LEU A 74 -8.58 -12.03 10.76
N GLY A 75 -9.66 -11.79 10.01
CA GLY A 75 -11.03 -11.73 10.53
C GLY A 75 -11.21 -10.67 11.62
N ILE A 76 -10.47 -9.57 11.53
CA ILE A 76 -10.46 -8.54 12.56
C ILE A 76 -11.67 -7.63 12.37
N ALA A 77 -12.74 -7.95 13.08
CA ALA A 77 -13.93 -7.11 13.13
C ALA A 77 -13.78 -5.90 14.06
N ASN A 78 -12.90 -5.98 15.06
CA ASN A 78 -12.73 -4.93 16.07
C ASN A 78 -11.26 -4.79 16.46
N CYS A 79 -10.66 -3.66 16.12
CA CYS A 79 -9.37 -3.22 16.63
C CYS A 79 -9.54 -1.94 17.46
N ALA A 80 -8.68 -1.75 18.46
CA ALA A 80 -8.73 -0.58 19.30
C ALA A 80 -8.12 0.67 18.63
N VAL A 81 -7.14 0.44 17.75
CA VAL A 81 -6.41 1.49 17.05
C VAL A 81 -6.02 0.98 15.66
N THR A 82 -6.18 1.83 14.66
CA THR A 82 -5.57 1.68 13.34
C THR A 82 -4.59 2.81 13.10
N SER A 83 -3.46 2.52 12.49
CA SER A 83 -2.46 3.52 12.09
C SER A 83 -1.86 3.13 10.75
N GLY A 84 -1.35 4.10 10.02
CA GLY A 84 -0.69 3.88 8.74
C GLY A 84 0.52 4.79 8.57
N HIS A 85 1.49 4.33 7.79
CA HIS A 85 2.61 5.16 7.37
C HIS A 85 2.37 5.66 5.95
N SER A 86 2.23 6.99 5.76
CA SER A 86 2.03 7.61 4.43
C SER A 86 0.82 6.99 3.69
N VAL A 87 1.04 6.23 2.61
CA VAL A 87 -0.03 5.56 1.84
C VAL A 87 -0.85 4.58 2.70
N GLY A 88 -0.23 3.98 3.70
CA GLY A 88 -0.90 3.09 4.66
C GLY A 88 -1.99 3.78 5.49
N GLU A 89 -1.99 5.10 5.60
CA GLU A 89 -3.06 5.86 6.26
C GLU A 89 -4.42 5.62 5.60
N LEU A 90 -4.46 5.45 4.27
CA LEU A 90 -5.69 5.14 3.54
C LEU A 90 -6.21 3.74 3.88
N ALA A 91 -5.32 2.76 4.00
CA ALA A 91 -5.71 1.43 4.47
C ALA A 91 -6.22 1.48 5.93
N ALA A 92 -5.50 2.15 6.83
CA ALA A 92 -5.91 2.32 8.22
C ALA A 92 -7.28 3.00 8.35
N THR A 93 -7.55 4.01 7.52
CA THR A 93 -8.83 4.72 7.47
C THR A 93 -9.97 3.81 7.01
N ALA A 94 -9.72 2.95 6.02
CA ALA A 94 -10.71 1.97 5.57
C ALA A 94 -10.95 0.86 6.62
N ILE A 95 -9.88 0.32 7.21
CA ILE A 95 -9.97 -0.70 8.26
C ILE A 95 -10.73 -0.19 9.50
N SER A 96 -10.60 1.12 9.81
CA SER A 96 -11.38 1.75 10.89
C SER A 96 -12.87 1.94 10.56
N GLY A 97 -13.27 1.75 9.31
CA GLY A 97 -14.63 2.00 8.83
C GLY A 97 -14.96 3.47 8.56
N ALA A 98 -13.98 4.38 8.64
CA ALA A 98 -14.21 5.80 8.36
C ALA A 98 -14.49 6.10 6.87
N ILE A 99 -13.93 5.28 5.97
CA ILE A 99 -14.29 5.23 4.54
C ILE A 99 -14.44 3.77 4.12
N ASN A 100 -15.18 3.51 3.04
CA ASN A 100 -15.24 2.13 2.51
C ASN A 100 -13.97 1.80 1.70
N GLU A 101 -13.69 0.51 1.53
CA GLU A 101 -12.48 0.01 0.88
C GLU A 101 -12.37 0.44 -0.57
N SER A 102 -13.47 0.43 -1.30
CA SER A 102 -13.50 0.86 -2.70
C SER A 102 -13.10 2.33 -2.85
N ASP A 103 -13.56 3.20 -1.96
CA ASP A 103 -13.21 4.61 -1.98
C ASP A 103 -11.75 4.84 -1.56
N ALA A 104 -11.24 4.09 -0.57
CA ALA A 104 -9.83 4.10 -0.22
C ALA A 104 -8.94 3.73 -1.41
N LEU A 105 -9.33 2.68 -2.16
CA LEU A 105 -8.60 2.21 -3.33
C LEU A 105 -8.67 3.20 -4.51
N LYS A 106 -9.81 3.85 -4.75
CA LYS A 106 -9.91 4.93 -5.74
C LYS A 106 -9.05 6.12 -5.37
N LEU A 107 -9.06 6.53 -4.11
CA LEU A 107 -8.23 7.63 -3.61
C LEU A 107 -6.73 7.32 -3.74
N VAL A 108 -6.29 6.12 -3.34
CA VAL A 108 -4.88 5.74 -3.47
C VAL A 108 -4.46 5.60 -4.92
N ARG A 109 -5.34 5.13 -5.81
CA ARG A 109 -5.07 5.07 -7.25
C ARG A 109 -4.83 6.47 -7.83
N ALA A 110 -5.69 7.42 -7.52
CA ALA A 110 -5.54 8.81 -7.93
C ALA A 110 -4.25 9.42 -7.35
N ARG A 111 -3.99 9.22 -6.05
CA ARG A 111 -2.76 9.69 -5.37
C ARG A 111 -1.50 9.14 -6.04
N GLY A 112 -1.46 7.83 -6.33
CA GLY A 112 -0.31 7.17 -6.96
C GLY A 112 -0.01 7.74 -8.35
N ILE A 113 -1.04 7.96 -9.17
CA ILE A 113 -0.92 8.54 -10.50
C ILE A 113 -0.38 9.97 -10.43
N GLU A 114 -0.95 10.81 -9.57
CA GLU A 114 -0.51 12.21 -9.46
C GLU A 114 0.91 12.34 -8.89
N MET A 115 1.29 11.47 -7.95
CA MET A 115 2.67 11.43 -7.45
C MET A 115 3.66 10.96 -8.50
N ALA A 116 3.30 9.95 -9.32
CA ALA A 116 4.14 9.51 -10.43
C ALA A 116 4.32 10.61 -11.48
N LYS A 117 3.27 11.35 -11.82
CA LYS A 117 3.35 12.52 -12.72
C LYS A 117 4.26 13.61 -12.14
N ALA A 118 4.12 13.93 -10.86
CA ALA A 118 4.95 14.94 -10.21
C ALA A 118 6.44 14.55 -10.21
N ALA A 119 6.74 13.28 -9.93
CA ALA A 119 8.11 12.75 -9.97
C ALA A 119 8.71 12.76 -11.37
N SER A 120 7.89 12.55 -12.42
CA SER A 120 8.33 12.62 -13.82
C SER A 120 8.62 14.05 -14.28
N ALA A 121 7.89 15.04 -13.76
CA ALA A 121 8.09 16.45 -14.10
C ALA A 121 9.37 17.03 -13.48
N HIS A 122 9.76 16.54 -12.31
CA HIS A 122 10.98 16.95 -11.61
C HIS A 122 11.67 15.68 -11.11
N PRO A 123 12.65 15.13 -11.88
CA PRO A 123 13.36 13.93 -11.49
C PRO A 123 13.97 14.10 -10.08
N ALA A 124 13.44 13.36 -9.14
CA ALA A 124 13.84 13.36 -7.75
C ALA A 124 13.70 11.95 -7.19
N GLY A 125 14.36 11.69 -6.06
CA GLY A 125 14.28 10.43 -5.37
C GLY A 125 14.06 10.64 -3.87
N MET A 126 13.75 9.55 -3.20
CA MET A 126 13.71 9.49 -1.74
C MET A 126 14.65 8.41 -1.24
N SER A 127 15.36 8.71 -0.17
CA SER A 127 16.18 7.73 0.54
C SER A 127 15.78 7.69 2.00
N ALA A 128 15.70 6.48 2.56
CA ALA A 128 15.51 6.31 3.99
C ALA A 128 16.88 6.19 4.64
N VAL A 129 17.16 7.03 5.63
CA VAL A 129 18.34 6.90 6.49
C VAL A 129 17.96 6.00 7.65
N LEU A 130 18.69 4.89 7.78
CA LEU A 130 18.48 3.92 8.85
C LEU A 130 19.61 4.05 9.88
N GLY A 131 19.27 4.47 11.11
CA GLY A 131 20.22 4.67 12.19
C GLY A 131 21.00 5.99 12.07
N GLY A 132 22.04 6.15 12.88
CA GLY A 132 22.87 7.35 12.98
C GLY A 132 22.33 8.40 13.96
N GLU A 133 23.23 9.26 14.44
CA GLU A 133 22.87 10.40 15.26
C GLU A 133 22.26 11.51 14.39
N ARG A 134 21.14 12.09 14.83
CA ARG A 134 20.39 13.10 14.08
C ARG A 134 21.26 14.26 13.58
N ALA A 135 22.18 14.73 14.42
CA ALA A 135 23.07 15.85 14.07
C ALA A 135 24.02 15.50 12.92
N GLU A 136 24.57 14.27 12.93
CA GLU A 136 25.47 13.77 11.88
C GLU A 136 24.73 13.60 10.56
N VAL A 137 23.52 13.02 10.63
CA VAL A 137 22.65 12.86 9.43
C VAL A 137 22.35 14.21 8.81
N LEU A 138 21.91 15.19 9.60
CA LEU A 138 21.59 16.53 9.11
C LEU A 138 22.82 17.23 8.50
N ALA A 139 24.01 17.04 9.08
CA ALA A 139 25.24 17.60 8.53
C ALA A 139 25.66 16.94 7.21
N ALA A 140 25.33 15.65 7.02
CA ALA A 140 25.68 14.93 5.80
C ALA A 140 24.77 15.24 4.61
N ILE A 141 23.53 15.75 4.84
CA ILE A 141 22.54 16.06 3.81
C ILE A 141 22.37 17.56 3.55
N ALA A 142 23.08 18.42 4.27
CA ALA A 142 23.10 19.86 4.10
C ALA A 142 24.08 20.28 2.99
#